data_84c12fe520bb3dd00163884b969c25be
#
_entry.id   84c12fe520bb3dd00163884b969c25be
#
_cell.length_a   1.000
_cell.length_b   1.000
_cell.length_c   1.000
_cell.angle_alpha   90.00
_cell.angle_beta   90.00
_cell.angle_gamma   90.00
#
_symmetry.space_group_name_H-M   'P 1'
#
loop_
_entity.id
_entity.type
_entity.pdbx_description
1 polymer ?
#
loop_
_entity_poly.entity_id
_entity_poly.type
_entity_poly.pdbx_seq_one_letter_code
_entity_poly.pdbx_strand_id
1 'polypeptide(L)'
;MPVPHLEIRIVQRSKGSSAVAGAAYQAGEKLFSEYDQKSKDHRRKQHEVVYTEIMLPTNAPSEYADRATLWNSAEEVEKQWNSQLARRFVVALPREVPLEMCPQMLQEYCREYFVSKGMCCDFAIHDPHPPGHNPHCH
;
A
#
# COMPACT_ATOMS: atom_id res chain seq x y z
N MET A 1 -6.70 24.47 8.01
CA MET A 1 -6.92 23.25 8.80
C MET A 1 -6.87 22.02 7.93
N PRO A 2 -6.12 20.99 8.30
CA PRO A 2 -6.18 19.75 7.58
C PRO A 2 -7.57 19.12 7.75
N VAL A 3 -8.09 18.53 6.69
CA VAL A 3 -9.35 17.79 6.76
C VAL A 3 -8.98 16.34 7.09
N PRO A 4 -9.36 15.85 8.27
CA PRO A 4 -9.07 14.45 8.60
C PRO A 4 -9.82 13.54 7.63
N HIS A 5 -9.09 12.58 7.09
CA HIS A 5 -9.68 11.57 6.22
C HIS A 5 -8.99 10.24 6.47
N LEU A 6 -9.78 9.25 6.80
CA LEU A 6 -9.32 7.87 6.95
C LEU A 6 -10.34 6.96 6.28
N GLU A 7 -9.90 6.23 5.28
CA GLU A 7 -10.72 5.23 4.61
C GLU A 7 -10.05 3.87 4.78
N ILE A 8 -10.83 2.85 5.15
CA ILE A 8 -10.38 1.49 5.32
C ILE A 8 -11.23 0.59 4.44
N ARG A 9 -10.56 -0.22 3.61
CA ARG A 9 -11.23 -1.20 2.74
C ARG A 9 -10.61 -2.56 2.88
N ILE A 10 -11.44 -3.58 2.69
CA ILE A 10 -10.98 -4.97 2.61
C ILE A 10 -10.80 -5.32 1.14
N VAL A 11 -9.64 -5.87 0.80
CA VAL A 11 -9.35 -6.33 -0.56
C VAL A 11 -9.72 -7.80 -0.67
N GLN A 12 -10.69 -8.13 -1.55
CA GLN A 12 -11.19 -9.50 -1.74
C GLN A 12 -11.45 -9.76 -3.22
N ARG A 13 -11.13 -10.97 -3.70
CA ARG A 13 -11.43 -11.38 -5.08
C ARG A 13 -12.94 -11.36 -5.35
N SER A 14 -13.73 -11.82 -4.39
CA SER A 14 -15.19 -11.86 -4.51
C SER A 14 -15.82 -10.48 -4.73
N LYS A 15 -15.10 -9.42 -4.41
CA LYS A 15 -15.53 -8.03 -4.64
C LYS A 15 -14.84 -7.41 -5.86
N GLY A 16 -14.19 -8.22 -6.68
CA GLY A 16 -13.51 -7.74 -7.88
C GLY A 16 -12.17 -7.05 -7.63
N SER A 17 -11.58 -7.20 -6.44
CA SER A 17 -10.32 -6.55 -6.09
C SER A 17 -9.14 -7.50 -6.18
N SER A 18 -7.97 -6.92 -6.44
CA SER A 18 -6.68 -7.64 -6.50
C SER A 18 -5.67 -6.93 -5.61
N ALA A 19 -4.99 -7.71 -4.76
CA ALA A 19 -3.93 -7.15 -3.91
C ALA A 19 -2.75 -6.65 -4.77
N VAL A 20 -2.39 -7.40 -5.81
CA VAL A 20 -1.30 -7.00 -6.72
C VAL A 20 -1.66 -5.72 -7.47
N ALA A 21 -2.89 -5.60 -7.97
CA ALA A 21 -3.34 -4.39 -8.66
C ALA A 21 -3.34 -3.18 -7.73
N GLY A 22 -3.80 -3.37 -6.50
CA GLY A 22 -3.78 -2.29 -5.49
C GLY A 22 -2.38 -1.84 -5.14
N ALA A 23 -1.45 -2.78 -4.98
CA ALA A 23 -0.05 -2.46 -4.71
C ALA A 23 0.60 -1.72 -5.88
N ALA A 24 0.33 -2.16 -7.12
CA ALA A 24 0.82 -1.49 -8.33
C ALA A 24 0.31 -0.06 -8.41
N TYR A 25 -0.97 0.15 -8.13
CA TYR A 25 -1.58 1.49 -8.14
C TYR A 25 -0.93 2.41 -7.12
N GLN A 26 -0.80 1.97 -5.86
CA GLN A 26 -0.24 2.85 -4.81
C GLN A 26 1.24 3.17 -5.05
N ALA A 27 2.02 2.23 -5.56
CA ALA A 27 3.45 2.45 -5.79
C ALA A 27 3.74 3.09 -7.15
N GLY A 28 2.74 3.18 -8.03
CA GLY A 28 2.96 3.70 -9.39
C GLY A 28 3.84 2.78 -10.20
N GLU A 29 3.66 1.48 -10.07
CA GLU A 29 4.50 0.44 -10.67
C GLU A 29 3.71 -0.45 -11.62
N LYS A 30 4.46 -1.26 -12.35
CA LYS A 30 3.90 -2.36 -13.15
C LYS A 30 4.27 -3.66 -12.46
N LEU A 31 3.26 -4.41 -12.01
CA LEU A 31 3.44 -5.68 -11.31
C LEU A 31 2.66 -6.79 -12.01
N PHE A 32 3.27 -7.96 -12.15
CA PHE A 32 2.61 -9.11 -12.75
C PHE A 32 1.80 -9.85 -11.67
N SER A 33 0.53 -10.13 -11.97
CA SER A 33 -0.35 -10.91 -11.10
C SER A 33 -0.33 -12.36 -11.51
N GLU A 34 0.16 -13.23 -10.66
CA GLU A 34 0.18 -14.68 -10.89
C GLU A 34 -1.25 -15.25 -10.94
N TYR A 35 -2.13 -14.73 -10.10
CA TYR A 35 -3.52 -15.18 -10.06
C TYR A 35 -4.26 -14.85 -11.35
N ASP A 36 -4.16 -13.61 -11.82
CA ASP A 36 -4.85 -13.15 -13.01
C ASP A 36 -4.10 -13.45 -14.31
N GLN A 37 -2.82 -13.82 -14.23
CA GLN A 37 -1.91 -14.01 -15.37
C GLN A 37 -1.86 -12.76 -16.25
N LYS A 38 -1.82 -11.58 -15.62
CA LYS A 38 -1.79 -10.28 -16.29
C LYS A 38 -0.88 -9.31 -15.55
N SER A 39 -0.30 -8.40 -16.30
CA SER A 39 0.41 -7.25 -15.72
C SER A 39 -0.59 -6.19 -15.28
N LYS A 40 -0.37 -5.67 -14.07
CA LYS A 40 -1.12 -4.55 -13.52
C LYS A 40 -0.21 -3.32 -13.65
N ASP A 41 -0.50 -2.46 -14.61
CA ASP A 41 0.37 -1.34 -14.97
C ASP A 41 -0.26 -0.02 -14.53
N HIS A 42 0.33 0.57 -13.51
CA HIS A 42 -0.09 1.86 -12.98
C HIS A 42 1.05 2.88 -12.98
N ARG A 43 2.01 2.72 -13.90
CA ARG A 43 3.16 3.62 -14.04
C ARG A 43 2.75 5.06 -14.35
N ARG A 44 1.54 5.29 -14.87
CA ARG A 44 1.00 6.64 -15.07
C ARG A 44 0.83 7.42 -13.77
N LYS A 45 0.70 6.71 -12.66
CA LYS A 45 0.59 7.33 -11.32
C LYS A 45 1.93 7.66 -10.68
N GLN A 46 3.04 7.22 -11.29
CA GLN A 46 4.36 7.36 -10.71
C GLN A 46 4.72 8.81 -10.38
N HIS A 47 4.26 9.77 -11.18
CA HIS A 47 4.53 11.19 -10.95
C HIS A 47 3.90 11.75 -9.67
N GLU A 48 2.89 11.10 -9.13
CA GLU A 48 2.24 11.49 -7.87
C GLU A 48 2.91 10.84 -6.65
N VAL A 49 3.69 9.78 -6.86
CA VAL A 49 4.28 9.01 -5.77
C VAL A 49 5.59 9.64 -5.36
N VAL A 50 5.69 10.09 -4.11
CA VAL A 50 6.90 10.71 -3.58
C VAL A 50 7.72 9.79 -2.71
N TYR A 51 7.13 8.71 -2.19
CA TYR A 51 7.84 7.76 -1.34
C TYR A 51 7.09 6.43 -1.28
N THR A 52 7.82 5.33 -1.27
CA THR A 52 7.26 3.99 -1.03
C THR A 52 8.17 3.21 -0.10
N GLU A 53 7.57 2.35 0.71
CA GLU A 53 8.33 1.47 1.59
C GLU A 53 7.52 0.22 1.94
N ILE A 54 8.22 -0.92 2.04
CA ILE A 54 7.66 -2.14 2.59
C ILE A 54 8.35 -2.40 3.92
N MET A 55 7.56 -2.59 4.98
CA MET A 55 8.05 -2.93 6.31
C MET A 55 7.63 -4.35 6.66
N LEU A 56 8.60 -5.14 7.11
CA LEU A 56 8.39 -6.55 7.37
C LEU A 56 8.59 -6.86 8.86
N PRO A 57 7.75 -7.74 9.45
CA PRO A 57 8.04 -8.27 10.78
C PRO A 57 9.23 -9.23 10.72
N THR A 58 9.84 -9.49 11.87
CA THR A 58 11.07 -10.30 11.96
C THR A 58 10.89 -11.72 11.45
N ASN A 59 9.67 -12.26 11.50
CA ASN A 59 9.37 -13.62 11.05
C ASN A 59 8.98 -13.72 9.57
N ALA A 60 8.92 -12.60 8.85
CA ALA A 60 8.59 -12.62 7.43
C ALA A 60 9.81 -13.01 6.58
N PRO A 61 9.60 -13.75 5.47
CA PRO A 61 10.69 -14.00 4.53
C PRO A 61 11.25 -12.70 3.96
N SER A 62 12.57 -12.62 3.83
CA SER A 62 13.22 -11.39 3.34
C SER A 62 12.83 -11.04 1.90
N GLU A 63 12.42 -12.01 1.09
CA GLU A 63 11.96 -11.81 -0.27
C GLU A 63 10.67 -10.99 -0.36
N TYR A 64 9.93 -10.86 0.74
CA TYR A 64 8.73 -10.01 0.79
C TYR A 64 9.06 -8.51 0.75
N ALA A 65 10.34 -8.15 0.78
CA ALA A 65 10.74 -6.77 0.49
C ALA A 65 10.50 -6.39 -0.98
N ASP A 66 10.35 -7.37 -1.86
CA ASP A 66 9.91 -7.16 -3.24
C ASP A 66 8.38 -7.12 -3.31
N ARG A 67 7.83 -6.04 -3.83
CA ARG A 67 6.39 -5.79 -3.80
C ARG A 67 5.60 -6.84 -4.56
N ALA A 68 6.07 -7.23 -5.74
CA ALA A 68 5.40 -8.28 -6.52
C ALA A 68 5.40 -9.61 -5.76
N THR A 69 6.51 -9.97 -5.15
CA THR A 69 6.63 -11.21 -4.37
C THR A 69 5.70 -11.20 -3.17
N LEU A 70 5.67 -10.10 -2.42
CA LEU A 70 4.81 -9.97 -1.24
C LEU A 70 3.33 -10.18 -1.58
N TRP A 71 2.83 -9.43 -2.56
CA TRP A 71 1.40 -9.44 -2.83
C TRP A 71 0.93 -10.65 -3.63
N ASN A 72 1.77 -11.21 -4.49
CA ASN A 72 1.47 -12.50 -5.13
C ASN A 72 1.46 -13.62 -4.10
N SER A 73 2.35 -13.59 -3.12
CA SER A 73 2.36 -14.58 -2.03
C SER A 73 1.11 -14.47 -1.16
N ALA A 74 0.67 -13.26 -0.86
CA ALA A 74 -0.57 -13.05 -0.11
C ALA A 74 -1.77 -13.65 -0.86
N GLU A 75 -1.85 -13.44 -2.16
CA GLU A 75 -2.93 -13.99 -2.98
C GLU A 75 -2.85 -15.52 -3.10
N GLU A 76 -1.66 -16.08 -3.12
CA GLU A 76 -1.46 -17.53 -3.19
C GLU A 76 -1.88 -18.24 -1.90
N VAL A 77 -1.53 -17.66 -0.75
CA VAL A 77 -1.86 -18.22 0.56
C VAL A 77 -3.37 -18.18 0.81
N GLU A 78 -4.02 -17.10 0.41
CA GLU A 78 -5.45 -16.88 0.61
C GLU A 78 -6.24 -17.46 -0.58
N LYS A 79 -6.46 -18.77 -0.55
CA LYS A 79 -6.98 -19.52 -1.71
C LYS A 79 -8.47 -19.42 -1.92
N GLN A 80 -9.25 -19.15 -0.87
CA GLN A 80 -10.69 -19.09 -0.99
C GLN A 80 -11.15 -17.84 -1.74
N TRP A 81 -12.23 -17.99 -2.49
CA TRP A 81 -12.78 -16.91 -3.30
C TRP A 81 -13.10 -15.65 -2.48
N ASN A 82 -13.61 -15.83 -1.27
CA ASN A 82 -14.00 -14.74 -0.39
C ASN A 82 -12.97 -14.39 0.69
N SER A 83 -11.74 -14.92 0.60
CA SER A 83 -10.68 -14.59 1.54
C SER A 83 -10.31 -13.10 1.48
N GLN A 84 -9.95 -12.56 2.63
CA GLN A 84 -9.42 -11.20 2.73
C GLN A 84 -7.94 -11.22 2.38
N LEU A 85 -7.59 -10.60 1.25
CA LEU A 85 -6.22 -10.57 0.75
C LEU A 85 -5.39 -9.51 1.45
N ALA A 86 -6.01 -8.39 1.81
CA ALA A 86 -5.34 -7.26 2.45
C ALA A 86 -6.37 -6.32 3.06
N ARG A 87 -5.90 -5.47 3.95
CA ARG A 87 -6.63 -4.28 4.38
C ARG A 87 -5.91 -3.07 3.80
N ARG A 88 -6.67 -2.16 3.22
CA ARG A 88 -6.14 -0.99 2.54
C ARG A 88 -6.62 0.27 3.25
N PHE A 89 -5.68 1.13 3.58
CA PHE A 89 -5.95 2.40 4.25
C PHE A 89 -5.63 3.55 3.32
N VAL A 90 -6.46 4.61 3.35
CA VAL A 90 -6.13 5.89 2.74
C VAL A 90 -6.21 6.93 3.86
N VAL A 91 -5.09 7.60 4.12
CA VAL A 91 -4.94 8.51 5.25
C VAL A 91 -4.47 9.86 4.73
N ALA A 92 -5.23 10.92 5.02
CA ALA A 92 -4.79 12.28 4.71
C ALA A 92 -3.62 12.66 5.62
N LEU A 93 -2.58 13.25 5.03
CA LEU A 93 -1.41 13.72 5.77
C LEU A 93 -1.58 15.19 6.13
N PRO A 94 -1.17 15.61 7.35
CA PRO A 94 -1.25 17.00 7.74
C PRO A 94 -0.36 17.89 6.86
N ARG A 95 -0.90 18.99 6.37
CA ARG A 95 -0.11 19.94 5.57
C ARG A 95 0.96 20.66 6.38
N GLU A 96 0.78 20.73 7.69
CA GLU A 96 1.72 21.36 8.61
C GLU A 96 2.99 20.55 8.78
N VAL A 97 2.97 19.26 8.46
CA VAL A 97 4.14 18.38 8.53
C VAL A 97 4.83 18.40 7.17
N PRO A 98 6.13 18.75 7.11
CA PRO A 98 6.87 18.69 5.85
C PRO A 98 6.85 17.28 5.26
N LEU A 99 6.72 17.18 3.94
CA LEU A 99 6.66 15.88 3.27
C LEU A 99 7.86 15.00 3.57
N GLU A 100 9.05 15.59 3.71
CA GLU A 100 10.26 14.84 4.01
C GLU A 100 10.26 14.19 5.40
N MET A 101 9.37 14.63 6.29
CA MET A 101 9.21 14.04 7.63
C MET A 101 8.10 12.96 7.68
N CYS A 102 7.24 12.93 6.68
CA CYS A 102 6.12 11.98 6.64
C CYS A 102 6.57 10.51 6.61
N PRO A 103 7.64 10.13 5.88
CA PRO A 103 8.09 8.73 5.93
C PRO A 103 8.40 8.24 7.32
N GLN A 104 9.11 9.03 8.13
CA GLN A 104 9.45 8.64 9.50
C GLN A 104 8.20 8.49 10.37
N MET A 105 7.27 9.42 10.25
CA MET A 105 6.00 9.38 10.99
C MET A 105 5.21 8.11 10.65
N LEU A 106 5.13 7.77 9.36
CA LEU A 106 4.44 6.57 8.90
C LEU A 106 5.16 5.29 9.32
N GLN A 107 6.48 5.29 9.29
CA GLN A 107 7.27 4.16 9.78
C GLN A 107 6.98 3.86 11.25
N GLU A 108 6.94 4.89 12.09
CA GLU A 108 6.63 4.74 13.51
C GLU A 108 5.22 4.19 13.72
N TYR A 109 4.25 4.73 12.99
CA TYR A 109 2.86 4.26 13.05
C TYR A 109 2.72 2.80 12.61
N CYS A 110 3.29 2.46 11.46
CA CYS A 110 3.21 1.10 10.93
C CYS A 110 3.94 0.10 11.83
N ARG A 111 5.08 0.50 12.40
CA ARG A 111 5.82 -0.38 13.32
C ARG A 111 5.01 -0.69 14.56
N GLU A 112 4.38 0.31 15.15
CA GLU A 112 3.63 0.14 16.38
C GLU A 112 2.34 -0.66 16.18
N TYR A 113 1.59 -0.37 15.13
CA TYR A 113 0.24 -0.90 14.97
C TYR A 113 0.14 -2.13 14.06
N PHE A 114 1.13 -2.38 13.23
CA PHE A 114 1.09 -3.50 12.29
C PHE A 114 2.30 -4.42 12.38
N VAL A 115 3.49 -3.89 12.20
CA VAL A 115 4.71 -4.71 12.11
C VAL A 115 5.00 -5.42 13.44
N SER A 116 4.86 -4.72 14.56
CA SER A 116 5.05 -5.30 15.91
C SER A 116 4.07 -6.43 16.21
N LYS A 117 2.98 -6.52 15.45
CA LYS A 117 1.95 -7.55 15.60
C LYS A 117 2.07 -8.65 14.54
N GLY A 118 3.17 -8.69 13.83
CA GLY A 118 3.45 -9.74 12.85
C GLY A 118 2.89 -9.50 11.47
N MET A 119 2.45 -8.27 11.16
CA MET A 119 1.89 -7.94 9.84
C MET A 119 2.92 -7.27 8.95
N CYS A 120 2.89 -7.61 7.65
CA CYS A 120 3.62 -6.85 6.63
C CYS A 120 2.85 -5.57 6.30
N CYS A 121 3.59 -4.51 6.02
CA CYS A 121 3.00 -3.22 5.71
C CYS A 121 3.67 -2.66 4.46
N ASP A 122 2.87 -2.25 3.48
CA ASP A 122 3.33 -1.64 2.24
C ASP A 122 2.65 -0.28 2.11
N PHE A 123 3.42 0.80 2.20
CA PHE A 123 2.82 2.12 2.10
C PHE A 123 3.49 2.98 1.04
N ALA A 124 2.71 3.94 0.54
CA ALA A 124 3.14 4.94 -0.43
C ALA A 124 2.58 6.29 -0.05
N ILE A 125 3.38 7.33 -0.25
CA ILE A 125 2.94 8.71 -0.06
C ILE A 125 2.69 9.31 -1.44
N HIS A 126 1.51 9.87 -1.64
CA HIS A 126 1.10 10.56 -2.85
C HIS A 126 0.96 12.05 -2.58
N ASP A 127 1.52 12.85 -3.48
CA ASP A 127 1.34 14.30 -3.51
C ASP A 127 0.72 14.66 -4.85
N PRO A 128 -0.62 14.63 -4.94
CA PRO A 128 -1.28 14.81 -6.23
C PRO A 128 -1.24 16.26 -6.71
N HIS A 129 -1.17 16.43 -8.01
CA HIS A 129 -1.33 17.70 -8.71
C HIS A 129 -2.65 17.63 -9.49
N PRO A 130 -3.38 18.71 -9.64
CA PRO A 130 -3.08 20.12 -9.35
C PRO A 130 -3.21 20.52 -7.89
N PRO A 131 -2.80 21.77 -7.55
CA PRO A 131 -2.89 22.31 -6.19
C PRO A 131 -4.31 22.23 -5.62
N GLY A 132 -4.41 22.06 -4.30
CA GLY A 132 -5.68 21.93 -3.58
C GLY A 132 -5.96 20.53 -3.06
N HIS A 133 -5.30 19.51 -3.59
CA HIS A 133 -5.39 18.16 -3.05
C HIS A 133 -4.38 17.99 -1.92
N ASN A 134 -4.80 17.35 -0.83
CA ASN A 134 -3.91 17.06 0.28
C ASN A 134 -3.00 15.88 -0.05
N PRO A 135 -1.73 15.91 0.40
CA PRO A 135 -0.92 14.71 0.43
C PRO A 135 -1.62 13.62 1.22
N HIS A 136 -1.49 12.38 0.76
CA HIS A 136 -2.12 11.26 1.44
C HIS A 136 -1.26 10.01 1.34
N CYS A 137 -1.50 9.09 2.26
CA CYS A 137 -0.83 7.81 2.32
C CYS A 137 -1.79 6.69 1.96
N HIS A 138 -1.32 5.78 1.14
CA HIS A 138 -1.99 4.51 0.90
C HIS A 138 -1.25 3.39 1.59
#